data_a236888f316a8c5637144b4ba10c1ee8
#
_entry.id   a236888f316a8c5637144b4ba10c1ee8
#
_cell.length_a   1.000
_cell.length_b   1.000
_cell.length_c   1.000
_cell.angle_alpha   90.00
_cell.angle_beta   90.00
_cell.angle_gamma   90.00
#
_symmetry.space_group_name_H-M   'P 1'
#
loop_
_entity.id
_entity.type
_entity.pdbx_description
1 polymer ?
#
loop_
_entity_poly.entity_id
_entity_poly.type
_entity_poly.pdbx_seq_one_letter_code
_entity_poly.pdbx_strand_id
1 'polypeptide(L)'
;LIMDNPFIGLDKETRQQLRELLEKISEERNLQIVLVLAKDEDIPHFITHVVMVKNMKVMPKQSRIDYLAMKESLHEADSPDWHLSDEEKETILSLPYSDNEYHTNEVVNMKNVSIQYGQRIILKSLDWIVRNGERWALSGQNGAGKSTLLSLVCADNPQSYACNIVLFDRKRGSGEAIWDIKKHIGYVSPEMHRAYNRDMPAIRIVASGLKDSVGLYVKPSERDYEQCRIWMKIFGIDYLADRTFLKLSSGEQRLILLARAFVKDPELLILDEPLHGLDAKHGEKVKEIIDAFCKRKNKTLIMVTHYKENLPQCITNSIFLKKNV
;
A
#
# COMPACT_ATOMS: atom_id res chain seq x y z
N LEU A 1 18.69 2.65 24.39
CA LEU A 1 17.59 3.09 23.55
C LEU A 1 17.09 1.90 22.72
N ILE A 2 15.78 1.64 22.76
CA ILE A 2 15.15 0.58 21.95
C ILE A 2 14.13 1.28 21.05
N MET A 3 14.18 1.00 19.75
CA MET A 3 13.24 1.57 18.76
C MET A 3 12.75 0.45 17.82
N ASP A 4 11.45 0.41 17.62
CA ASP A 4 10.81 -0.53 16.69
C ASP A 4 10.48 0.19 15.38
N ASN A 5 11.10 -0.28 14.30
CA ASN A 5 10.93 0.22 12.93
C ASN A 5 10.97 1.76 12.81
N PRO A 6 11.99 2.46 13.33
CA PRO A 6 11.99 3.92 13.45
C PRO A 6 12.02 4.66 12.11
N PHE A 7 12.37 3.99 11.03
CA PHE A 7 12.49 4.59 9.68
C PHE A 7 11.19 4.51 8.87
N ILE A 8 10.19 3.84 9.40
CA ILE A 8 8.91 3.61 8.73
C ILE A 8 8.13 4.93 8.56
N GLY A 9 7.59 5.17 7.34
CA GLY A 9 6.81 6.37 7.03
C GLY A 9 7.62 7.67 6.93
N LEU A 10 8.95 7.59 7.05
CA LEU A 10 9.82 8.74 6.85
C LEU A 10 10.22 8.86 5.37
N ASP A 11 10.20 10.07 4.85
CA ASP A 11 10.81 10.37 3.55
C ASP A 11 12.34 10.21 3.61
N LYS A 12 12.99 10.21 2.44
CA LYS A 12 14.43 9.96 2.31
C LYS A 12 15.27 10.92 3.14
N GLU A 13 14.90 12.20 3.15
CA GLU A 13 15.64 13.25 3.86
C GLU A 13 15.52 13.09 5.38
N THR A 14 14.29 12.96 5.89
CA THR A 14 14.01 12.76 7.32
C THR A 14 14.65 11.48 7.86
N ARG A 15 14.66 10.41 7.05
CA ARG A 15 15.32 9.16 7.39
C ARG A 15 16.84 9.33 7.54
N GLN A 16 17.47 10.05 6.62
CA GLN A 16 18.89 10.33 6.69
C GLN A 16 19.22 11.15 7.94
N GLN A 17 18.45 12.18 8.23
CA GLN A 17 18.59 12.98 9.45
C GLN A 17 18.48 12.15 10.72
N LEU A 18 17.51 11.21 10.77
CA LEU A 18 17.36 10.30 11.92
C LEU A 18 18.56 9.36 12.06
N ARG A 19 19.09 8.81 10.95
CA ARG A 19 20.29 7.97 10.99
C ARG A 19 21.49 8.73 11.56
N GLU A 20 21.75 9.93 11.08
CA GLU A 20 22.84 10.79 11.54
C GLU A 20 22.68 11.19 13.02
N LEU A 21 21.44 11.47 13.45
CA LEU A 21 21.16 11.76 14.86
C LEU A 21 21.44 10.56 15.76
N LEU A 22 21.00 9.36 15.37
CA LEU A 22 21.21 8.13 16.13
C LEU A 22 22.71 7.78 16.23
N GLU A 23 23.44 7.93 15.13
CA GLU A 23 24.88 7.76 15.11
C GLU A 23 25.58 8.70 16.07
N LYS A 24 25.30 9.99 15.97
CA LYS A 24 25.87 11.02 16.87
C LYS A 24 25.56 10.74 18.34
N ILE A 25 24.33 10.34 18.68
CA ILE A 25 23.96 9.98 20.05
C ILE A 25 24.71 8.73 20.52
N SER A 26 24.91 7.75 19.65
CA SER A 26 25.66 6.52 19.95
C SER A 26 27.12 6.84 20.30
N GLU A 27 27.76 7.71 19.52
CA GLU A 27 29.16 8.09 19.70
C GLU A 27 29.37 9.02 20.91
N GLU A 28 28.62 10.11 21.00
CA GLU A 28 28.82 11.14 22.03
C GLU A 28 28.42 10.68 23.45
N ARG A 29 27.41 9.78 23.55
CA ARG A 29 26.86 9.38 24.83
C ARG A 29 27.16 7.94 25.23
N ASN A 30 27.94 7.22 24.41
CA ASN A 30 28.21 5.78 24.60
C ASN A 30 26.93 4.96 24.87
N LEU A 31 25.86 5.31 24.16
CA LEU A 31 24.52 4.77 24.37
C LEU A 31 24.33 3.48 23.57
N GLN A 32 23.92 2.41 24.23
CA GLN A 32 23.50 1.19 23.54
C GLN A 32 22.19 1.43 22.80
N ILE A 33 22.17 1.18 21.49
CA ILE A 33 21.00 1.32 20.62
C ILE A 33 20.60 -0.07 20.11
N VAL A 34 19.33 -0.41 20.28
CA VAL A 34 18.71 -1.60 19.69
C VAL A 34 17.62 -1.14 18.73
N LEU A 35 17.77 -1.50 17.45
CA LEU A 35 16.78 -1.24 16.41
C LEU A 35 16.12 -2.55 16.02
N VAL A 36 14.81 -2.60 16.07
CA VAL A 36 14.03 -3.67 15.46
C VAL A 36 13.69 -3.20 14.04
N LEU A 37 14.11 -3.95 13.02
CA LEU A 37 14.00 -3.56 11.62
C LEU A 37 13.38 -4.70 10.81
N ALA A 38 12.47 -4.36 9.90
CA ALA A 38 11.85 -5.30 8.98
C ALA A 38 12.66 -5.50 7.69
N LYS A 39 13.57 -4.56 7.35
CA LYS A 39 14.36 -4.56 6.12
C LYS A 39 15.84 -4.45 6.42
N ASP A 40 16.64 -5.25 5.73
CA ASP A 40 18.09 -5.24 5.87
C ASP A 40 18.72 -3.91 5.38
N GLU A 41 18.12 -3.28 4.36
CA GLU A 41 18.53 -1.99 3.80
C GLU A 41 18.41 -0.83 4.81
N ASP A 42 17.61 -1.01 5.85
CA ASP A 42 17.42 -0.03 6.90
C ASP A 42 18.47 -0.14 8.03
N ILE A 43 19.37 -1.16 7.99
CA ILE A 43 20.43 -1.33 8.99
C ILE A 43 21.46 -0.21 8.84
N PRO A 44 21.54 0.75 9.80
CA PRO A 44 22.52 1.83 9.73
C PRO A 44 23.96 1.32 9.80
N HIS A 45 24.88 2.07 9.21
CA HIS A 45 26.30 1.66 9.16
C HIS A 45 26.97 1.64 10.55
N PHE A 46 26.53 2.44 11.50
CA PHE A 46 27.04 2.45 12.87
C PHE A 46 26.61 1.26 13.73
N ILE A 47 25.65 0.46 13.27
CA ILE A 47 25.25 -0.76 13.97
C ILE A 47 26.35 -1.82 13.85
N THR A 48 26.80 -2.33 14.98
CA THR A 48 27.94 -3.27 15.05
C THR A 48 27.53 -4.73 14.90
N HIS A 49 26.34 -5.11 15.39
CA HIS A 49 25.88 -6.49 15.43
C HIS A 49 24.42 -6.62 15.02
N VAL A 50 24.09 -7.78 14.47
CA VAL A 50 22.73 -8.16 14.07
C VAL A 50 22.32 -9.44 14.77
N VAL A 51 21.05 -9.50 15.17
CA VAL A 51 20.40 -10.69 15.71
C VAL A 51 19.14 -10.94 14.87
N MET A 52 19.11 -12.06 14.16
CA MET A 52 17.92 -12.46 13.40
C MET A 52 16.89 -13.12 14.32
N VAL A 53 15.62 -12.83 14.05
CA VAL A 53 14.49 -13.60 14.60
C VAL A 53 13.82 -14.35 13.44
N LYS A 54 13.84 -15.69 13.49
CA LYS A 54 13.27 -16.56 12.45
C LYS A 54 12.45 -17.66 13.10
N ASN A 55 11.22 -17.90 12.61
CA ASN A 55 10.32 -18.93 13.14
C ASN A 55 10.15 -18.85 14.67
N MET A 56 9.93 -17.64 15.19
CA MET A 56 9.80 -17.34 16.63
C MET A 56 11.02 -17.74 17.47
N LYS A 57 12.19 -17.91 16.86
CA LYS A 57 13.47 -18.19 17.54
C LYS A 57 14.44 -17.06 17.31
N VAL A 58 15.11 -16.66 18.38
CA VAL A 58 16.22 -15.70 18.34
C VAL A 58 17.48 -16.46 17.93
N MET A 59 18.09 -16.02 16.82
CA MET A 59 19.33 -16.61 16.30
C MET A 59 20.56 -16.04 17.01
N PRO A 60 21.72 -16.70 16.93
CA PRO A 60 22.95 -16.17 17.50
C PRO A 60 23.31 -14.77 16.98
N LYS A 61 23.88 -13.96 17.86
CA LYS A 61 24.40 -12.63 17.51
C LYS A 61 25.58 -12.77 16.54
N GLN A 62 25.58 -12.01 15.45
CA GLN A 62 26.65 -11.96 14.44
C GLN A 62 27.14 -10.53 14.27
N SER A 63 28.34 -10.35 13.73
CA SER A 63 28.77 -9.01 13.30
C SER A 63 27.90 -8.53 12.13
N ARG A 64 27.73 -7.21 11.99
CA ARG A 64 27.03 -6.63 10.85
C ARG A 64 27.66 -7.04 9.51
N ILE A 65 29.00 -7.10 9.47
CA ILE A 65 29.75 -7.46 8.26
C ILE A 65 29.43 -8.89 7.84
N ASP A 66 29.54 -9.85 8.78
CA ASP A 66 29.27 -11.26 8.49
C ASP A 66 27.82 -11.47 8.08
N TYR A 67 26.88 -10.75 8.73
CA TYR A 67 25.47 -10.83 8.39
C TYR A 67 25.19 -10.36 6.96
N LEU A 68 25.75 -9.23 6.53
CA LEU A 68 25.56 -8.70 5.18
C LEU A 68 26.20 -9.61 4.13
N ALA A 69 27.42 -10.11 4.38
CA ALA A 69 28.09 -11.06 3.48
C ALA A 69 27.30 -12.38 3.33
N MET A 70 26.76 -12.89 4.44
CA MET A 70 25.87 -14.07 4.40
C MET A 70 24.62 -13.80 3.56
N LYS A 71 24.04 -12.60 3.66
CA LYS A 71 22.84 -12.23 2.89
C LYS A 71 23.13 -12.12 1.39
N GLU A 72 24.24 -11.52 1.01
CA GLU A 72 24.66 -11.45 -0.40
C GLU A 72 24.80 -12.85 -1.00
N SER A 73 25.40 -13.79 -0.26
CA SER A 73 25.54 -15.18 -0.71
C SER A 73 24.20 -15.96 -0.77
N LEU A 74 23.18 -15.55 0.01
CA LEU A 74 21.87 -16.19 0.04
C LEU A 74 20.92 -15.63 -1.03
N HIS A 75 21.16 -14.41 -1.56
CA HIS A 75 20.41 -13.87 -2.69
C HIS A 75 20.58 -14.68 -3.98
N GLU A 76 21.65 -15.49 -4.08
CA GLU A 76 21.87 -16.42 -5.20
C GLU A 76 21.07 -17.74 -5.09
N ALA A 77 20.50 -18.04 -3.92
CA ALA A 77 19.69 -19.24 -3.73
C ALA A 77 18.20 -18.87 -3.69
N ASP A 78 17.64 -18.59 -4.87
CA ASP A 78 16.20 -18.40 -5.06
C ASP A 78 15.42 -19.62 -4.55
N SER A 79 14.67 -19.48 -3.48
CA SER A 79 13.70 -20.48 -3.11
C SER A 79 12.38 -20.20 -3.83
N PRO A 80 11.80 -21.20 -4.53
CA PRO A 80 10.63 -21.05 -5.42
C PRO A 80 9.35 -20.53 -4.74
N ASP A 81 9.27 -20.59 -3.41
CA ASP A 81 8.04 -20.33 -2.65
C ASP A 81 7.65 -18.86 -2.47
N TRP A 82 8.42 -17.92 -3.05
CA TRP A 82 8.22 -16.48 -2.80
C TRP A 82 7.61 -15.74 -3.98
N HIS A 83 7.67 -16.34 -5.16
CA HIS A 83 7.14 -15.75 -6.37
C HIS A 83 5.70 -16.20 -6.59
N LEU A 84 4.95 -15.37 -7.28
CA LEU A 84 3.62 -15.72 -7.74
C LEU A 84 3.76 -16.88 -8.75
N SER A 85 3.14 -18.03 -8.46
CA SER A 85 3.17 -19.18 -9.37
C SER A 85 2.45 -18.86 -10.69
N ASP A 86 2.75 -19.60 -11.73
CA ASP A 86 2.09 -19.40 -13.02
C ASP A 86 0.59 -19.70 -12.92
N GLU A 87 0.18 -20.68 -12.08
CA GLU A 87 -1.22 -20.97 -11.78
C GLU A 87 -1.92 -19.78 -11.09
N GLU A 88 -1.25 -19.13 -10.12
CA GLU A 88 -1.78 -17.93 -9.45
C GLU A 88 -1.89 -16.75 -10.44
N LYS A 89 -0.91 -16.58 -11.36
CA LYS A 89 -0.97 -15.56 -12.42
C LYS A 89 -2.12 -15.80 -13.38
N GLU A 90 -2.30 -17.05 -13.85
CA GLU A 90 -3.43 -17.43 -14.69
C GLU A 90 -4.77 -17.23 -13.97
N THR A 91 -4.83 -17.57 -12.68
CA THR A 91 -6.01 -17.34 -11.86
C THR A 91 -6.37 -15.84 -11.84
N ILE A 92 -5.41 -14.96 -11.60
CA ILE A 92 -5.65 -13.50 -11.60
C ILE A 92 -6.15 -13.04 -12.98
N LEU A 93 -5.53 -13.51 -14.05
CA LEU A 93 -5.88 -13.11 -15.43
C LEU A 93 -7.26 -13.61 -15.86
N SER A 94 -7.69 -14.77 -15.37
CA SER A 94 -8.97 -15.43 -15.70
C SER A 94 -10.13 -15.03 -14.80
N LEU A 95 -9.87 -14.29 -13.69
CA LEU A 95 -10.95 -13.80 -12.83
C LEU A 95 -11.99 -13.04 -13.66
N PRO A 96 -13.30 -13.26 -13.40
CA PRO A 96 -14.35 -12.52 -14.08
C PRO A 96 -14.15 -11.02 -13.82
N TYR A 97 -14.43 -10.21 -14.83
CA TYR A 97 -14.50 -8.77 -14.66
C TYR A 97 -15.71 -8.39 -13.83
N SER A 98 -15.61 -7.28 -13.11
CA SER A 98 -16.74 -6.70 -12.41
C SER A 98 -17.88 -6.41 -13.41
N ASP A 99 -19.14 -6.69 -13.03
CA ASP A 99 -20.33 -6.38 -13.84
C ASP A 99 -20.48 -4.86 -14.09
N ASN A 100 -19.68 -4.05 -13.43
CA ASN A 100 -19.63 -2.59 -13.56
C ASN A 100 -18.58 -2.13 -14.58
N GLU A 101 -18.45 -2.83 -15.72
CA GLU A 101 -17.52 -2.41 -16.76
C GLU A 101 -17.79 -0.93 -17.14
N TYR A 102 -16.85 -0.09 -16.78
CA TYR A 102 -16.93 1.34 -17.05
C TYR A 102 -15.96 1.70 -18.18
N HIS A 103 -16.50 2.16 -19.29
CA HIS A 103 -15.72 2.56 -20.45
C HIS A 103 -15.41 4.06 -20.38
N THR A 104 -14.49 4.46 -19.53
CA THR A 104 -13.98 5.83 -19.52
C THR A 104 -12.60 5.91 -20.15
N ASN A 105 -12.30 7.01 -20.83
CA ASN A 105 -10.95 7.31 -21.28
C ASN A 105 -10.13 7.99 -20.17
N GLU A 106 -10.76 8.77 -19.32
CA GLU A 106 -10.12 9.52 -18.23
C GLU A 106 -10.73 9.13 -16.89
N VAL A 107 -9.95 8.39 -16.10
CA VAL A 107 -10.36 7.95 -14.76
C VAL A 107 -10.33 9.11 -13.78
N VAL A 108 -9.31 9.97 -13.89
CA VAL A 108 -9.16 11.20 -13.11
C VAL A 108 -8.82 12.34 -14.05
N ASN A 109 -9.55 13.44 -13.98
CA ASN A 109 -9.22 14.69 -14.67
C ASN A 109 -9.37 15.85 -13.68
N MET A 110 -8.26 16.44 -13.31
CA MET A 110 -8.15 17.60 -12.42
C MET A 110 -7.57 18.77 -13.18
N LYS A 111 -8.24 19.93 -13.15
CA LYS A 111 -7.79 21.16 -13.82
C LYS A 111 -7.75 22.30 -12.84
N ASN A 112 -6.55 22.89 -12.66
CA ASN A 112 -6.28 24.02 -11.79
C ASN A 112 -6.80 23.81 -10.36
N VAL A 113 -6.61 22.59 -9.81
CA VAL A 113 -7.12 22.23 -8.50
C VAL A 113 -6.24 22.82 -7.41
N SER A 114 -6.86 23.56 -6.51
CA SER A 114 -6.20 24.15 -5.33
C SER A 114 -6.95 23.77 -4.07
N ILE A 115 -6.23 23.30 -3.06
CA ILE A 115 -6.79 22.89 -1.76
C ILE A 115 -6.08 23.66 -0.66
N GLN A 116 -6.87 24.22 0.25
CA GLN A 116 -6.37 25.02 1.35
C GLN A 116 -7.09 24.67 2.66
N TYR A 117 -6.33 24.58 3.75
CA TYR A 117 -6.86 24.43 5.11
C TYR A 117 -6.38 25.62 5.96
N GLY A 118 -7.33 26.48 6.36
CA GLY A 118 -7.01 27.74 6.99
C GLY A 118 -6.15 28.61 6.07
N GLN A 119 -4.97 29.01 6.52
CA GLN A 119 -4.01 29.78 5.70
C GLN A 119 -3.00 28.90 4.94
N ARG A 120 -3.03 27.58 5.15
CA ARG A 120 -2.05 26.66 4.54
C ARG A 120 -2.57 26.13 3.22
N ILE A 121 -1.87 26.46 2.14
CA ILE A 121 -2.11 25.88 0.81
C ILE A 121 -1.44 24.50 0.75
N ILE A 122 -2.23 23.45 0.49
CA ILE A 122 -1.75 22.08 0.37
C ILE A 122 -1.49 21.74 -1.10
N LEU A 123 -2.46 22.00 -1.97
CA LEU A 123 -2.32 21.85 -3.41
C LEU A 123 -2.54 23.21 -4.05
N LYS A 124 -1.72 23.56 -5.05
CA LYS A 124 -1.79 24.83 -5.75
C LYS A 124 -1.81 24.60 -7.26
N SER A 125 -2.91 24.97 -7.90
CA SER A 125 -3.09 24.95 -9.35
C SER A 125 -2.64 23.63 -10.00
N LEU A 126 -3.06 22.50 -9.41
CA LEU A 126 -2.69 21.18 -9.89
C LEU A 126 -3.54 20.80 -11.11
N ASP A 127 -2.85 20.48 -12.21
CA ASP A 127 -3.41 19.80 -13.37
C ASP A 127 -2.91 18.35 -13.36
N TRP A 128 -3.83 17.40 -13.42
CA TRP A 128 -3.49 15.98 -13.45
C TRP A 128 -4.56 15.17 -14.16
N ILE A 129 -4.15 14.43 -15.18
CA ILE A 129 -5.02 13.52 -15.94
C ILE A 129 -4.47 12.10 -15.80
N VAL A 130 -5.32 11.18 -15.38
CA VAL A 130 -5.05 9.74 -15.34
C VAL A 130 -5.99 9.06 -16.33
N ARG A 131 -5.42 8.44 -17.35
CA ARG A 131 -6.20 7.71 -18.36
C ARG A 131 -6.41 6.26 -17.95
N ASN A 132 -7.44 5.68 -18.49
CA ASN A 132 -7.73 4.26 -18.25
C ASN A 132 -6.54 3.39 -18.69
N GLY A 133 -6.15 2.45 -17.80
CA GLY A 133 -5.01 1.57 -18.02
C GLY A 133 -3.64 2.20 -17.73
N GLU A 134 -3.53 3.46 -17.35
CA GLU A 134 -2.26 4.04 -16.87
C GLU A 134 -1.92 3.61 -15.44
N ARG A 135 -0.63 3.50 -15.14
CA ARG A 135 -0.11 3.09 -13.83
C ARG A 135 0.85 4.15 -13.33
N TRP A 136 0.41 4.86 -12.30
CA TRP A 136 1.08 6.05 -11.77
C TRP A 136 1.77 5.79 -10.45
N ALA A 137 3.04 6.21 -10.36
CA ALA A 137 3.72 6.39 -9.07
C ALA A 137 3.52 7.83 -8.60
N LEU A 138 2.90 8.00 -7.44
CA LEU A 138 2.75 9.29 -6.76
C LEU A 138 3.79 9.40 -5.66
N SER A 139 4.69 10.37 -5.77
CA SER A 139 5.77 10.62 -4.82
C SER A 139 5.80 12.07 -4.35
N GLY A 140 6.55 12.37 -3.31
CA GLY A 140 6.69 13.72 -2.75
C GLY A 140 7.07 13.68 -1.28
N GLN A 141 7.54 14.81 -0.76
CA GLN A 141 7.92 14.97 0.65
C GLN A 141 6.74 14.75 1.59
N ASN A 142 7.03 14.46 2.87
CA ASN A 142 6.00 14.40 3.88
C ASN A 142 5.31 15.77 4.03
N GLY A 143 3.97 15.74 4.02
CA GLY A 143 3.17 16.97 4.05
C GLY A 143 3.05 17.71 2.70
N ALA A 144 3.50 17.12 1.57
CA ALA A 144 3.31 17.68 0.24
C ALA A 144 1.88 17.55 -0.33
N GLY A 145 0.97 16.93 0.41
CA GLY A 145 -0.43 16.81 0.01
C GLY A 145 -0.80 15.50 -0.68
N LYS A 146 0.06 14.44 -0.62
CA LYS A 146 -0.26 13.13 -1.24
C LYS A 146 -1.58 12.56 -0.76
N SER A 147 -1.80 12.45 0.56
CA SER A 147 -3.05 11.93 1.13
C SER A 147 -4.24 12.84 0.81
N THR A 148 -4.02 14.16 0.73
CA THR A 148 -5.06 15.10 0.29
C THR A 148 -5.44 14.85 -1.17
N LEU A 149 -4.46 14.65 -2.06
CA LEU A 149 -4.71 14.32 -3.46
C LEU A 149 -5.48 13.00 -3.59
N LEU A 150 -5.06 11.96 -2.87
CA LEU A 150 -5.79 10.69 -2.86
C LEU A 150 -7.22 10.83 -2.32
N SER A 151 -7.44 11.64 -1.28
CA SER A 151 -8.79 11.88 -0.75
C SER A 151 -9.72 12.59 -1.77
N LEU A 152 -9.16 13.41 -2.67
CA LEU A 152 -9.91 13.99 -3.79
C LEU A 152 -10.29 12.91 -4.81
N VAL A 153 -9.37 12.00 -5.16
CA VAL A 153 -9.61 10.89 -6.10
C VAL A 153 -10.61 9.89 -5.52
N CYS A 154 -10.54 9.59 -4.21
CA CYS A 154 -11.48 8.71 -3.51
C CYS A 154 -12.85 9.38 -3.26
N ALA A 155 -13.04 10.64 -3.69
CA ALA A 155 -14.23 11.44 -3.45
C ALA A 155 -14.57 11.67 -1.96
N ASP A 156 -13.59 11.52 -1.06
CA ASP A 156 -13.74 11.68 0.40
C ASP A 156 -13.53 13.12 0.86
N ASN A 157 -12.90 13.97 0.05
CA ASN A 157 -12.60 15.34 0.41
C ASN A 157 -13.77 16.27 0.02
N PRO A 158 -14.40 16.95 0.97
CA PRO A 158 -15.52 17.83 0.68
C PRO A 158 -15.15 19.04 -0.21
N GLN A 159 -13.90 19.49 -0.22
CA GLN A 159 -13.46 20.55 -1.11
C GLN A 159 -13.47 20.14 -2.59
N SER A 160 -13.60 18.85 -2.90
CA SER A 160 -13.72 18.34 -4.27
C SER A 160 -14.90 18.95 -5.03
N TYR A 161 -15.98 19.32 -4.33
CA TYR A 161 -17.17 19.94 -4.92
C TYR A 161 -16.93 21.38 -5.42
N ALA A 162 -15.96 22.08 -4.86
CA ALA A 162 -15.58 23.43 -5.28
C ALA A 162 -14.49 23.45 -6.35
N CYS A 163 -13.94 22.26 -6.69
CA CYS A 163 -12.83 22.12 -7.62
C CYS A 163 -13.31 21.61 -8.99
N ASN A 164 -12.51 21.87 -10.03
CA ASN A 164 -12.75 21.30 -11.35
C ASN A 164 -12.16 19.88 -11.43
N ILE A 165 -12.93 18.92 -10.93
CA ILE A 165 -12.55 17.52 -10.85
C ILE A 165 -13.61 16.68 -11.54
N VAL A 166 -13.17 15.81 -12.45
CA VAL A 166 -13.97 14.76 -13.09
C VAL A 166 -13.38 13.42 -12.69
N LEU A 167 -14.21 12.52 -12.17
CA LEU A 167 -13.85 11.16 -11.81
C LEU A 167 -14.77 10.20 -12.57
N PHE A 168 -14.19 9.27 -13.33
CA PHE A 168 -14.95 8.32 -14.16
C PHE A 168 -16.01 9.04 -15.01
N ASP A 169 -15.59 10.08 -15.77
CA ASP A 169 -16.42 10.95 -16.63
C ASP A 169 -17.55 11.71 -15.91
N ARG A 170 -17.59 11.67 -14.57
CA ARG A 170 -18.58 12.40 -13.76
C ARG A 170 -17.93 13.58 -13.07
N LYS A 171 -18.43 14.78 -13.37
CA LYS A 171 -17.97 16.01 -12.71
C LYS A 171 -18.42 16.00 -11.25
N ARG A 172 -17.50 16.33 -10.33
CA ARG A 172 -17.84 16.48 -8.92
C ARG A 172 -18.85 17.61 -8.72
N GLY A 173 -19.93 17.31 -7.96
CA GLY A 173 -21.00 18.27 -7.70
C GLY A 173 -22.10 18.31 -8.78
N SER A 174 -22.16 17.36 -9.71
CA SER A 174 -23.22 17.26 -10.71
C SER A 174 -24.42 16.44 -10.28
N GLY A 175 -24.53 16.09 -8.99
CA GLY A 175 -25.61 15.25 -8.44
C GLY A 175 -25.28 13.78 -8.37
N GLU A 176 -24.02 13.40 -8.62
CA GLU A 176 -23.55 12.02 -8.51
C GLU A 176 -23.52 11.52 -7.06
N ALA A 177 -23.89 10.27 -6.84
CA ALA A 177 -23.71 9.64 -5.55
C ALA A 177 -22.24 9.25 -5.35
N ILE A 178 -21.70 9.44 -4.14
CA ILE A 178 -20.32 9.08 -3.80
C ILE A 178 -20.04 7.59 -4.04
N TRP A 179 -21.05 6.75 -3.86
CA TRP A 179 -20.98 5.31 -4.09
C TRP A 179 -20.84 4.93 -5.55
N ASP A 180 -21.33 5.77 -6.47
CA ASP A 180 -21.14 5.59 -7.92
C ASP A 180 -19.69 5.74 -8.34
N ILE A 181 -18.90 6.46 -7.56
CA ILE A 181 -17.45 6.61 -7.75
C ILE A 181 -16.72 5.51 -6.99
N LYS A 182 -17.04 5.30 -5.72
CA LYS A 182 -16.31 4.36 -4.85
C LYS A 182 -16.41 2.91 -5.32
N LYS A 183 -17.49 2.50 -5.98
CA LYS A 183 -17.62 1.13 -6.51
C LYS A 183 -16.52 0.77 -7.51
N HIS A 184 -15.92 1.76 -8.20
CA HIS A 184 -14.85 1.58 -9.16
C HIS A 184 -13.43 1.61 -8.54
N ILE A 185 -13.30 1.98 -7.25
CA ILE A 185 -12.02 2.23 -6.60
C ILE A 185 -11.73 1.15 -5.55
N GLY A 186 -10.61 0.43 -5.70
CA GLY A 186 -9.99 -0.34 -4.63
C GLY A 186 -8.98 0.54 -3.90
N TYR A 187 -9.10 0.67 -2.57
CA TYR A 187 -8.27 1.57 -1.80
C TYR A 187 -7.65 0.91 -0.57
N VAL A 188 -6.34 1.13 -0.40
CA VAL A 188 -5.59 0.78 0.81
C VAL A 188 -4.77 1.96 1.25
N SER A 189 -4.84 2.32 2.53
CA SER A 189 -3.98 3.31 3.17
C SER A 189 -3.48 2.83 4.54
N PRO A 190 -2.44 3.47 5.09
CA PRO A 190 -1.99 3.18 6.45
C PRO A 190 -3.06 3.43 7.52
N GLU A 191 -3.96 4.41 7.32
CA GLU A 191 -5.04 4.73 8.25
C GLU A 191 -6.11 3.65 8.34
N MET A 192 -6.27 2.83 7.27
CA MET A 192 -7.29 1.76 7.27
C MET A 192 -7.10 0.74 8.38
N HIS A 193 -5.88 0.49 8.84
CA HIS A 193 -5.65 -0.36 10.02
C HIS A 193 -6.41 0.14 11.26
N ARG A 194 -6.48 1.45 11.43
CA ARG A 194 -7.17 2.08 12.58
C ARG A 194 -8.69 2.04 12.45
N ALA A 195 -9.20 1.91 11.23
CA ALA A 195 -10.63 1.85 10.98
C ALA A 195 -11.26 0.51 11.40
N TYR A 196 -10.47 -0.57 11.37
CA TYR A 196 -10.92 -1.91 11.76
C TYR A 196 -10.56 -2.21 13.23
N ASN A 197 -11.32 -1.60 14.14
CA ASN A 197 -11.14 -1.75 15.59
C ASN A 197 -12.12 -2.75 16.24
N ARG A 198 -12.89 -3.49 15.44
CA ARG A 198 -13.84 -4.50 15.91
C ARG A 198 -13.28 -5.89 15.75
N ASP A 199 -13.69 -6.79 16.63
CA ASP A 199 -13.34 -8.20 16.58
C ASP A 199 -14.11 -8.90 15.45
N MET A 200 -13.46 -9.06 14.30
CA MET A 200 -14.03 -9.67 13.10
C MET A 200 -13.07 -10.68 12.48
N PRO A 201 -13.56 -11.81 11.95
CA PRO A 201 -12.76 -12.73 11.15
C PRO A 201 -12.16 -12.03 9.92
N ALA A 202 -10.93 -12.42 9.53
CA ALA A 202 -10.21 -11.85 8.40
C ALA A 202 -11.01 -11.89 7.10
N ILE A 203 -11.68 -13.00 6.81
CA ILE A 203 -12.49 -13.13 5.59
C ILE A 203 -13.64 -12.11 5.53
N ARG A 204 -14.19 -11.70 6.67
CA ARG A 204 -15.24 -10.66 6.72
C ARG A 204 -14.68 -9.27 6.44
N ILE A 205 -13.39 -9.03 6.80
CA ILE A 205 -12.69 -7.81 6.43
C ILE A 205 -12.52 -7.75 4.90
N VAL A 206 -12.06 -8.85 4.28
CA VAL A 206 -11.94 -8.94 2.81
C VAL A 206 -13.30 -8.71 2.15
N ALA A 207 -14.35 -9.40 2.61
CA ALA A 207 -15.71 -9.28 2.06
C ALA A 207 -16.28 -7.85 2.17
N SER A 208 -15.87 -7.07 3.18
CA SER A 208 -16.29 -5.67 3.31
C SER A 208 -15.82 -4.80 2.13
N GLY A 209 -14.79 -5.24 1.40
CA GLY A 209 -14.30 -4.59 0.18
C GLY A 209 -15.29 -4.62 -0.97
N LEU A 210 -16.14 -5.63 -1.05
CA LEU A 210 -17.18 -5.75 -2.09
C LEU A 210 -18.23 -4.61 -2.01
N LYS A 211 -18.41 -4.03 -0.84
CA LYS A 211 -19.40 -2.97 -0.57
C LYS A 211 -18.77 -1.65 -0.10
N ASP A 212 -17.45 -1.52 -0.16
CA ASP A 212 -16.69 -0.33 0.29
C ASP A 212 -17.00 0.16 1.70
N SER A 213 -17.45 -0.73 2.56
CA SER A 213 -17.81 -0.40 3.93
C SER A 213 -16.70 -0.75 4.92
N VAL A 214 -16.60 0.02 6.01
CA VAL A 214 -15.83 -0.38 7.20
C VAL A 214 -16.74 -1.24 8.07
N GLY A 215 -16.63 -2.57 7.93
CA GLY A 215 -17.52 -3.54 8.53
C GLY A 215 -18.54 -4.09 7.54
N LEU A 216 -19.25 -5.16 7.94
CA LEU A 216 -20.26 -5.82 7.12
C LEU A 216 -21.66 -5.48 7.66
N TYR A 217 -22.39 -4.67 6.92
CA TYR A 217 -23.78 -4.32 7.18
C TYR A 217 -24.77 -5.23 6.43
N VAL A 218 -24.29 -5.90 5.39
CA VAL A 218 -25.03 -6.88 4.59
C VAL A 218 -24.29 -8.21 4.67
N LYS A 219 -25.00 -9.31 4.90
CA LYS A 219 -24.39 -10.64 4.94
C LYS A 219 -23.92 -11.01 3.53
N PRO A 220 -22.62 -11.35 3.33
CA PRO A 220 -22.10 -11.80 2.05
C PRO A 220 -22.77 -13.12 1.64
N SER A 221 -22.95 -13.31 0.33
CA SER A 221 -23.38 -14.58 -0.25
C SER A 221 -22.23 -15.61 -0.23
N GLU A 222 -22.54 -16.88 -0.47
CA GLU A 222 -21.50 -17.91 -0.64
C GLU A 222 -20.53 -17.56 -1.78
N ARG A 223 -21.03 -17.05 -2.91
CA ARG A 223 -20.21 -16.57 -4.03
C ARG A 223 -19.27 -15.44 -3.62
N ASP A 224 -19.72 -14.51 -2.79
CA ASP A 224 -18.86 -13.44 -2.26
C ASP A 224 -17.72 -14.03 -1.41
N TYR A 225 -18.01 -15.04 -0.58
CA TYR A 225 -16.98 -15.70 0.22
C TYR A 225 -16.00 -16.52 -0.64
N GLU A 226 -16.46 -17.18 -1.69
CA GLU A 226 -15.60 -17.87 -2.65
C GLU A 226 -14.62 -16.88 -3.29
N GLN A 227 -15.10 -15.73 -3.76
CA GLN A 227 -14.25 -14.68 -4.33
C GLN A 227 -13.23 -14.15 -3.30
N CYS A 228 -13.65 -13.96 -2.04
CA CYS A 228 -12.73 -13.59 -0.97
C CYS A 228 -11.65 -14.65 -0.75
N ARG A 229 -11.99 -15.94 -0.73
CA ARG A 229 -11.03 -17.03 -0.55
C ARG A 229 -10.02 -17.11 -1.69
N ILE A 230 -10.42 -16.87 -2.94
CA ILE A 230 -9.52 -16.82 -4.09
C ILE A 230 -8.44 -15.74 -3.85
N TRP A 231 -8.84 -14.53 -3.52
CA TRP A 231 -7.88 -13.46 -3.24
C TRP A 231 -7.02 -13.73 -2.00
N MET A 232 -7.60 -14.30 -0.95
CA MET A 232 -6.83 -14.67 0.23
C MET A 232 -5.79 -15.75 -0.10
N LYS A 233 -6.11 -16.73 -0.97
CA LYS A 233 -5.16 -17.74 -1.45
C LYS A 233 -4.04 -17.12 -2.27
N ILE A 234 -4.35 -16.22 -3.21
CA ILE A 234 -3.36 -15.49 -4.02
C ILE A 234 -2.38 -14.73 -3.11
N PHE A 235 -2.86 -14.08 -2.06
CA PHE A 235 -2.01 -13.40 -1.07
C PHE A 235 -1.34 -14.36 -0.06
N GLY A 236 -1.63 -15.66 -0.11
CA GLY A 236 -1.05 -16.67 0.80
C GLY A 236 -1.56 -16.57 2.24
N ILE A 237 -2.77 -16.09 2.45
CA ILE A 237 -3.38 -15.81 3.76
C ILE A 237 -4.72 -16.50 3.98
N ASP A 238 -5.09 -17.48 3.19
CA ASP A 238 -6.34 -18.23 3.29
C ASP A 238 -6.48 -18.97 4.62
N TYR A 239 -5.37 -19.44 5.20
CA TYR A 239 -5.31 -20.05 6.54
C TYR A 239 -5.71 -19.09 7.68
N LEU A 240 -5.78 -17.79 7.41
CA LEU A 240 -6.20 -16.76 8.36
C LEU A 240 -7.70 -16.44 8.30
N ALA A 241 -8.45 -17.04 7.36
CA ALA A 241 -9.83 -16.64 7.04
C ALA A 241 -10.72 -16.47 8.27
N ASP A 242 -10.67 -17.44 9.19
CA ASP A 242 -11.51 -17.48 10.39
C ASP A 242 -10.83 -16.86 11.63
N ARG A 243 -9.58 -16.39 11.48
CA ARG A 243 -8.88 -15.74 12.59
C ARG A 243 -9.34 -14.30 12.77
N THR A 244 -9.41 -13.87 14.01
CA THR A 244 -9.72 -12.49 14.39
C THR A 244 -8.66 -11.53 13.89
N PHE A 245 -9.06 -10.52 13.10
CA PHE A 245 -8.16 -9.54 12.50
C PHE A 245 -7.24 -8.85 13.52
N LEU A 246 -7.78 -8.45 14.67
CA LEU A 246 -7.01 -7.73 15.70
C LEU A 246 -5.94 -8.58 16.38
N LYS A 247 -6.00 -9.92 16.26
CA LYS A 247 -5.00 -10.86 16.82
C LYS A 247 -3.90 -11.22 15.82
N LEU A 248 -3.96 -10.68 14.61
CA LEU A 248 -2.99 -10.93 13.57
C LEU A 248 -1.80 -9.97 13.69
N SER A 249 -0.65 -10.38 13.17
CA SER A 249 0.51 -9.49 13.01
C SER A 249 0.19 -8.33 12.08
N SER A 250 0.94 -7.24 12.19
CA SER A 250 0.76 -6.05 11.32
C SER A 250 0.92 -6.39 9.83
N GLY A 251 1.84 -7.29 9.49
CA GLY A 251 2.03 -7.78 8.12
C GLY A 251 0.82 -8.58 7.60
N GLU A 252 0.31 -9.54 8.40
CA GLU A 252 -0.90 -10.30 8.05
C GLU A 252 -2.12 -9.38 7.90
N GLN A 253 -2.30 -8.41 8.80
CA GLN A 253 -3.36 -7.41 8.68
C GLN A 253 -3.22 -6.61 7.38
N ARG A 254 -1.99 -6.25 7.00
CA ARG A 254 -1.73 -5.53 5.75
C ARG A 254 -2.12 -6.33 4.52
N LEU A 255 -1.75 -7.61 4.46
CA LEU A 255 -2.13 -8.52 3.36
C LEU A 255 -3.64 -8.69 3.25
N ILE A 256 -4.36 -8.77 4.38
CA ILE A 256 -5.83 -8.83 4.40
C ILE A 256 -6.45 -7.54 3.84
N LEU A 257 -5.92 -6.37 4.20
CA LEU A 257 -6.41 -5.10 3.68
C LEU A 257 -6.09 -4.93 2.18
N LEU A 258 -4.96 -5.48 1.72
CA LEU A 258 -4.68 -5.57 0.29
C LEU A 258 -5.70 -6.46 -0.41
N ALA A 259 -5.91 -7.70 0.05
CA ALA A 259 -6.92 -8.60 -0.53
C ALA A 259 -8.32 -7.94 -0.57
N ARG A 260 -8.67 -7.17 0.47
CA ARG A 260 -9.91 -6.36 0.52
C ARG A 260 -10.00 -5.34 -0.62
N ALA A 261 -8.90 -4.71 -1.02
CA ALA A 261 -8.91 -3.71 -2.10
C ALA A 261 -9.07 -4.37 -3.48
N PHE A 262 -8.56 -5.59 -3.66
CA PHE A 262 -8.62 -6.32 -4.92
C PHE A 262 -9.94 -7.07 -5.12
N VAL A 263 -10.63 -7.47 -4.04
CA VAL A 263 -11.74 -8.43 -4.09
C VAL A 263 -12.89 -8.02 -5.00
N LYS A 264 -13.18 -6.73 -5.15
CA LYS A 264 -14.24 -6.24 -6.03
C LYS A 264 -13.83 -6.03 -7.49
N ASP A 265 -12.59 -6.38 -7.84
CA ASP A 265 -12.04 -6.20 -9.17
C ASP A 265 -12.09 -4.74 -9.68
N PRO A 266 -11.54 -3.77 -8.94
CA PRO A 266 -11.71 -2.35 -9.23
C PRO A 266 -11.09 -1.94 -10.57
N GLU A 267 -11.64 -0.91 -11.22
CA GLU A 267 -11.03 -0.26 -12.40
C GLU A 267 -9.85 0.64 -12.00
N LEU A 268 -9.93 1.28 -10.84
CA LEU A 268 -8.86 2.06 -10.24
C LEU A 268 -8.42 1.47 -8.92
N LEU A 269 -7.18 1.01 -8.87
CA LEU A 269 -6.55 0.56 -7.63
C LEU A 269 -5.67 1.69 -7.08
N ILE A 270 -5.93 2.10 -5.85
CA ILE A 270 -5.16 3.12 -5.14
C ILE A 270 -4.48 2.46 -3.95
N LEU A 271 -3.16 2.46 -3.95
CA LEU A 271 -2.32 1.83 -2.94
C LEU A 271 -1.43 2.88 -2.29
N ASP A 272 -1.73 3.26 -1.05
CA ASP A 272 -0.90 4.17 -0.27
C ASP A 272 0.01 3.36 0.67
N GLU A 273 1.31 3.39 0.37
CA GLU A 273 2.36 2.63 1.06
C GLU A 273 2.03 1.13 1.22
N PRO A 274 1.65 0.38 0.15
CA PRO A 274 1.10 -0.97 0.27
C PRO A 274 2.06 -1.98 0.90
N LEU A 275 3.37 -1.79 0.73
CA LEU A 275 4.40 -2.71 1.20
C LEU A 275 4.92 -2.38 2.62
N HIS A 276 4.35 -1.33 3.21
CA HIS A 276 4.73 -0.91 4.55
C HIS A 276 4.40 -1.99 5.60
N GLY A 277 5.41 -2.37 6.40
CA GLY A 277 5.25 -3.40 7.44
C GLY A 277 5.29 -4.85 6.94
N LEU A 278 5.51 -5.08 5.65
CA LEU A 278 5.77 -6.40 5.08
C LEU A 278 7.28 -6.67 5.10
N ASP A 279 7.64 -7.93 5.29
CA ASP A 279 9.01 -8.39 5.03
C ASP A 279 9.31 -8.38 3.53
N ALA A 280 10.59 -8.53 3.16
CA ALA A 280 11.03 -8.46 1.77
C ALA A 280 10.29 -9.46 0.86
N LYS A 281 10.03 -10.65 1.35
CA LYS A 281 9.42 -11.75 0.61
C LYS A 281 7.96 -11.48 0.29
N HIS A 282 7.15 -11.15 1.30
CA HIS A 282 5.76 -10.74 1.07
C HIS A 282 5.68 -9.48 0.22
N GLY A 283 6.65 -8.55 0.36
CA GLY A 283 6.74 -7.36 -0.47
C GLY A 283 6.92 -7.69 -1.96
N GLU A 284 7.83 -8.62 -2.31
CA GLU A 284 8.03 -9.05 -3.69
C GLU A 284 6.78 -9.74 -4.26
N LYS A 285 6.19 -10.69 -3.52
CA LYS A 285 4.95 -11.34 -3.96
C LYS A 285 3.82 -10.33 -4.21
N VAL A 286 3.66 -9.33 -3.35
CA VAL A 286 2.65 -8.28 -3.53
C VAL A 286 2.92 -7.46 -4.79
N LYS A 287 4.19 -7.12 -5.11
CA LYS A 287 4.52 -6.43 -6.37
C LYS A 287 4.13 -7.26 -7.59
N GLU A 288 4.42 -8.57 -7.58
CA GLU A 288 4.02 -9.47 -8.68
C GLU A 288 2.50 -9.61 -8.82
N ILE A 289 1.75 -9.63 -7.69
CA ILE A 289 0.28 -9.61 -7.72
C ILE A 289 -0.24 -8.33 -8.37
N ILE A 290 0.34 -7.17 -8.03
CA ILE A 290 -0.01 -5.88 -8.63
C ILE A 290 0.29 -5.91 -10.12
N ASP A 291 1.45 -6.40 -10.53
CA ASP A 291 1.85 -6.51 -11.93
C ASP A 291 0.89 -7.42 -12.72
N ALA A 292 0.53 -8.58 -12.18
CA ALA A 292 -0.42 -9.51 -12.81
C ALA A 292 -1.82 -8.88 -12.91
N PHE A 293 -2.29 -8.20 -11.86
CA PHE A 293 -3.57 -7.51 -11.87
C PHE A 293 -3.61 -6.41 -12.94
N CYS A 294 -2.54 -5.63 -13.04
CA CYS A 294 -2.41 -4.53 -14.00
C CYS A 294 -2.27 -4.99 -15.46
N LYS A 295 -1.99 -6.29 -15.72
CA LYS A 295 -2.04 -6.87 -17.08
C LYS A 295 -3.47 -7.10 -17.57
N ARG A 296 -4.45 -7.12 -16.68
CA ARG A 296 -5.86 -7.23 -17.06
C ARG A 296 -6.31 -5.94 -17.74
N LYS A 297 -7.28 -6.07 -18.65
CA LYS A 297 -7.80 -4.94 -19.43
C LYS A 297 -8.44 -3.89 -18.51
N ASN A 298 -8.25 -2.62 -18.82
CA ASN A 298 -8.88 -1.47 -18.14
C ASN A 298 -8.54 -1.37 -16.63
N LYS A 299 -7.36 -1.83 -16.19
CA LYS A 299 -6.89 -1.68 -14.82
C LYS A 299 -5.92 -0.52 -14.69
N THR A 300 -6.35 0.49 -13.94
CA THR A 300 -5.58 1.70 -13.64
C THR A 300 -5.01 1.60 -12.23
N LEU A 301 -3.79 2.09 -12.02
CA LEU A 301 -3.11 2.06 -10.71
C LEU A 301 -2.61 3.45 -10.34
N ILE A 302 -2.83 3.83 -9.09
CA ILE A 302 -2.13 4.94 -8.44
C ILE A 302 -1.46 4.37 -7.18
N MET A 303 -0.13 4.36 -7.15
CA MET A 303 0.62 3.85 -6.02
C MET A 303 1.48 4.95 -5.41
N VAL A 304 1.36 5.12 -4.10
CA VAL A 304 2.23 6.00 -3.32
C VAL A 304 3.29 5.16 -2.65
N THR A 305 4.55 5.54 -2.82
CA THR A 305 5.66 4.98 -2.05
C THR A 305 6.81 5.97 -1.96
N HIS A 306 7.56 5.89 -0.87
CA HIS A 306 8.79 6.66 -0.67
C HIS A 306 10.03 5.96 -1.26
N TYR A 307 9.90 4.70 -1.68
CA TYR A 307 10.99 3.86 -2.15
C TYR A 307 10.80 3.47 -3.61
N LYS A 308 11.78 3.78 -4.46
CA LYS A 308 11.74 3.41 -5.88
C LYS A 308 11.77 1.90 -6.08
N GLU A 309 12.50 1.18 -5.26
CA GLU A 309 12.61 -0.28 -5.26
C GLU A 309 11.30 -1.01 -4.91
N ASN A 310 10.39 -0.30 -4.26
CA ASN A 310 9.06 -0.82 -3.95
C ASN A 310 8.06 -0.69 -5.11
N LEU A 311 8.45 -0.04 -6.20
CA LEU A 311 7.56 0.11 -7.36
C LEU A 311 7.45 -1.21 -8.13
N PRO A 312 6.23 -1.67 -8.47
CA PRO A 312 6.03 -2.79 -9.38
C PRO A 312 6.48 -2.41 -10.80
N GLN A 313 6.77 -3.43 -11.61
CA GLN A 313 7.28 -3.23 -12.98
C GLN A 313 6.25 -2.60 -13.92
N CYS A 314 4.97 -2.74 -13.61
CA CYS A 314 3.90 -2.19 -14.44
C CYS A 314 3.80 -0.67 -14.42
N ILE A 315 4.48 0.05 -13.53
CA ILE A 315 4.42 1.51 -13.45
C ILE A 315 4.90 2.14 -14.77
N THR A 316 4.05 3.01 -15.34
CA THR A 316 4.33 3.70 -16.62
C THR A 316 4.56 5.20 -16.46
N ASN A 317 3.97 5.80 -15.44
CA ASN A 317 3.93 7.23 -15.24
C ASN A 317 4.34 7.60 -13.81
N SER A 318 4.80 8.83 -13.61
CA SER A 318 5.09 9.33 -12.27
C SER A 318 4.72 10.80 -12.12
N ILE A 319 4.29 11.14 -10.90
CA ILE A 319 4.05 12.53 -10.51
C ILE A 319 4.74 12.79 -9.17
N PHE A 320 5.42 13.92 -9.06
CA PHE A 320 6.09 14.35 -7.84
C PHE A 320 5.43 15.61 -7.28
N LEU A 321 4.84 15.49 -6.09
CA LEU A 321 4.26 16.63 -5.38
C LEU A 321 5.34 17.38 -4.59
N LYS A 322 5.48 18.67 -4.88
CA LYS A 322 6.32 19.58 -4.11
C LYS A 322 5.53 20.14 -2.94
N LYS A 323 6.18 20.27 -1.79
CA LYS A 323 5.60 20.96 -0.66
C LYS A 323 5.47 22.45 -0.97
N ASN A 324 4.25 22.99 -0.84
CA ASN A 324 4.06 24.44 -0.88
C ASN A 324 4.51 24.99 0.49
N VAL A 325 5.49 25.87 0.46
CA VAL A 325 6.06 26.53 1.65
C VAL A 325 5.18 27.72 2.04
#